data_8d9d486e74344bee70ec6e70a777ea4f
#
_entry.id   8d9d486e74344bee70ec6e70a777ea4f
#
_cell.length_a   1.000
_cell.length_b   1.000
_cell.length_c   1.000
_cell.angle_alpha   90.00
_cell.angle_beta   90.00
_cell.angle_gamma   90.00
#
_symmetry.space_group_name_H-M   'P 1'
#
loop_
_entity.id
_entity.type
_entity.pdbx_description
1 polymer ?
#
loop_
_entity_poly.entity_id
_entity_poly.type
_entity_poly.pdbx_seq_one_letter_code
_entity_poly.pdbx_strand_id
1 'polypeptide(L)'
;MRNCYLTLLLICICGLCFAQQQTNDTVTKNPPNKEWNFNNLDGWEYGHQDNNPDNQCILENGYLRIFTRANSVDRKKVHTVERIYTTGRYTWRTHIPQMGIGDQCSVGSWIYHDDQHELDFEVGYGKDTVRKELNAAPNEMIAYMTSQAYPFSSVPVVIKTGWHLFEIDLTLKNGNYYITWLIDNEPKHELQLEFGKDIAFHIFCSVENLKFIGEQPAQQENSGLFDFVRYTYHD
;
A
#
# COMPACT_ATOMS: atom_id res chain seq x y z
N MET A 1 -29.61 -62.55 -37.98
CA MET A 1 -30.19 -62.21 -36.68
C MET A 1 -29.06 -62.17 -35.66
N ARG A 2 -28.57 -60.96 -35.32
CA ARG A 2 -27.62 -60.75 -34.22
C ARG A 2 -27.94 -59.40 -33.62
N ASN A 3 -28.53 -59.43 -32.41
CA ASN A 3 -28.87 -58.27 -31.62
C ASN A 3 -27.59 -57.66 -31.03
N CYS A 4 -27.35 -56.38 -31.30
CA CYS A 4 -26.33 -55.58 -30.65
C CYS A 4 -26.99 -54.75 -29.57
N TYR A 5 -26.76 -55.05 -28.31
CA TYR A 5 -27.17 -54.21 -27.17
C TYR A 5 -26.16 -53.07 -27.00
N LEU A 6 -26.67 -51.86 -27.18
CA LEU A 6 -25.89 -50.64 -26.93
C LEU A 6 -26.08 -50.25 -25.47
N THR A 7 -25.03 -50.42 -24.64
CA THR A 7 -25.03 -50.03 -23.25
C THR A 7 -24.68 -48.54 -23.17
N LEU A 8 -25.64 -47.71 -22.77
CA LEU A 8 -25.47 -46.30 -22.55
C LEU A 8 -24.81 -46.08 -21.19
N LEU A 9 -23.56 -45.64 -21.17
CA LEU A 9 -22.85 -45.31 -19.94
C LEU A 9 -23.16 -43.84 -19.58
N LEU A 10 -23.97 -43.66 -18.52
CA LEU A 10 -24.33 -42.34 -17.99
C LEU A 10 -23.16 -41.86 -17.10
N ILE A 11 -22.35 -40.93 -17.62
CA ILE A 11 -21.30 -40.25 -16.83
C ILE A 11 -21.98 -39.14 -16.05
N CYS A 12 -22.17 -39.36 -14.74
CA CYS A 12 -22.54 -38.29 -13.79
C CYS A 12 -21.33 -37.40 -13.54
N ILE A 13 -21.30 -36.23 -14.20
CA ILE A 13 -20.34 -35.18 -13.89
C ILE A 13 -20.86 -34.46 -12.64
N CYS A 14 -20.33 -34.82 -11.46
CA CYS A 14 -20.49 -34.01 -10.25
C CYS A 14 -19.71 -32.72 -10.46
N GLY A 15 -20.39 -31.67 -10.90
CA GLY A 15 -19.88 -30.30 -10.87
C GLY A 15 -19.72 -29.88 -9.41
N LEU A 16 -18.47 -29.85 -8.92
CA LEU A 16 -18.13 -29.15 -7.71
C LEU A 16 -18.27 -27.64 -7.99
N CYS A 17 -19.44 -27.10 -7.66
CA CYS A 17 -19.61 -25.66 -7.49
C CYS A 17 -18.74 -25.23 -6.30
N PHE A 18 -17.53 -24.71 -6.57
CA PHE A 18 -16.87 -23.85 -5.63
C PHE A 18 -17.72 -22.57 -5.54
N ALA A 19 -18.56 -22.50 -4.51
CA ALA A 19 -19.15 -21.26 -4.11
C ALA A 19 -17.97 -20.37 -3.65
N GLN A 20 -17.56 -19.45 -4.51
CA GLN A 20 -16.76 -18.30 -4.09
C GLN A 20 -17.62 -17.59 -3.04
N GLN A 21 -17.19 -17.69 -1.79
CA GLN A 21 -17.76 -16.93 -0.69
C GLN A 21 -17.38 -15.47 -0.96
N GLN A 22 -18.23 -14.76 -1.71
CA GLN A 22 -18.20 -13.30 -1.72
C GLN A 22 -18.52 -12.88 -0.28
N THR A 23 -17.48 -12.51 0.46
CA THR A 23 -17.66 -11.72 1.66
C THR A 23 -18.29 -10.42 1.20
N ASN A 24 -19.59 -10.25 1.46
CA ASN A 24 -20.24 -8.95 1.37
C ASN A 24 -19.63 -8.11 2.49
N ASP A 25 -18.50 -7.47 2.21
CA ASP A 25 -17.95 -6.40 3.04
C ASP A 25 -18.96 -5.25 2.97
N THR A 26 -19.92 -5.24 3.91
CA THR A 26 -20.84 -4.12 4.07
C THR A 26 -20.00 -2.92 4.50
N VAL A 27 -19.70 -2.04 3.56
CA VAL A 27 -19.07 -0.75 3.83
C VAL A 27 -19.92 -0.03 4.88
N THR A 28 -19.38 0.11 6.08
CA THR A 28 -20.07 0.83 7.14
C THR A 28 -20.19 2.30 6.73
N LYS A 29 -21.35 2.90 6.92
CA LYS A 29 -21.62 4.27 6.50
C LYS A 29 -20.61 5.27 7.09
N ASN A 30 -20.09 4.96 8.26
CA ASN A 30 -19.11 5.77 9.01
C ASN A 30 -18.12 4.84 9.73
N PRO A 31 -16.97 4.51 9.15
CA PRO A 31 -15.94 3.72 9.81
C PRO A 31 -15.49 4.41 11.11
N PRO A 32 -15.19 3.65 12.17
CA PRO A 32 -14.76 4.25 13.44
C PRO A 32 -13.38 4.90 13.31
N ASN A 33 -13.16 6.00 14.01
CA ASN A 33 -11.82 6.53 14.21
C ASN A 33 -10.94 5.48 14.89
N LYS A 34 -9.72 5.32 14.39
CA LYS A 34 -8.79 4.30 14.86
C LYS A 34 -7.37 4.85 14.91
N GLU A 35 -6.62 4.46 15.93
CA GLU A 35 -5.19 4.71 16.01
C GLU A 35 -4.48 3.43 16.44
N TRP A 36 -3.40 3.10 15.74
CA TRP A 36 -2.50 2.00 16.04
C TRP A 36 -1.11 2.57 16.33
N ASN A 37 -0.61 2.34 17.52
CA ASN A 37 0.69 2.82 18.00
C ASN A 37 1.76 1.72 18.06
N PHE A 38 1.48 0.59 17.43
CA PHE A 38 2.38 -0.56 17.29
C PHE A 38 2.95 -1.12 18.61
N ASN A 39 2.20 -1.00 19.73
CA ASN A 39 2.47 -1.80 20.93
C ASN A 39 2.17 -3.29 20.70
N ASN A 40 1.31 -3.59 19.74
CA ASN A 40 0.99 -4.92 19.20
C ASN A 40 0.56 -4.78 17.73
N LEU A 41 0.27 -5.91 17.08
CA LEU A 41 -0.26 -5.96 15.71
C LEU A 41 -1.75 -6.35 15.68
N ASP A 42 -2.51 -6.07 16.73
CA ASP A 42 -3.95 -6.33 16.76
C ASP A 42 -4.66 -5.54 15.64
N GLY A 43 -5.40 -6.25 14.79
CA GLY A 43 -6.07 -5.68 13.63
C GLY A 43 -5.19 -5.51 12.39
N TRP A 44 -3.96 -6.05 12.40
CA TRP A 44 -3.05 -6.10 11.26
C TRP A 44 -2.73 -7.52 10.85
N GLU A 45 -2.52 -7.73 9.56
CA GLU A 45 -2.03 -8.97 8.96
C GLU A 45 -0.71 -8.73 8.25
N TYR A 46 0.17 -9.75 8.32
CA TYR A 46 1.42 -9.76 7.58
C TYR A 46 1.19 -10.14 6.12
N GLY A 47 1.79 -9.41 5.19
CA GLY A 47 1.75 -9.67 3.77
C GLY A 47 3.12 -9.58 3.11
N HIS A 48 3.28 -10.27 1.99
CA HIS A 48 4.47 -10.18 1.13
C HIS A 48 4.09 -10.46 -0.31
N GLN A 49 4.86 -9.92 -1.25
CA GLN A 49 4.71 -10.15 -2.70
C GLN A 49 6.04 -10.64 -3.32
N ASP A 50 6.76 -11.44 -2.56
CA ASP A 50 8.02 -12.07 -2.95
C ASP A 50 7.98 -13.57 -2.62
N ASN A 51 9.03 -14.30 -2.98
CA ASN A 51 9.15 -15.73 -2.69
C ASN A 51 9.78 -16.02 -1.32
N ASN A 52 9.98 -15.01 -0.48
CA ASN A 52 10.53 -15.15 0.85
C ASN A 52 9.43 -15.13 1.92
N PRO A 53 9.18 -16.25 2.62
CA PRO A 53 8.15 -16.31 3.67
C PRO A 53 8.59 -15.68 5.00
N ASP A 54 9.85 -15.26 5.14
CA ASP A 54 10.36 -14.74 6.40
C ASP A 54 9.63 -13.47 6.80
N ASN A 55 9.19 -13.41 8.05
CA ASN A 55 8.58 -12.21 8.61
C ASN A 55 9.67 -11.16 8.87
N GLN A 56 9.56 -10.05 8.15
CA GLN A 56 10.45 -8.90 8.25
C GLN A 56 9.68 -7.65 8.77
N CYS A 57 8.55 -7.87 9.42
CA CYS A 57 7.76 -6.86 10.11
C CYS A 57 7.80 -7.15 11.60
N ILE A 58 8.58 -6.41 12.36
CA ILE A 58 8.84 -6.65 13.78
C ILE A 58 8.50 -5.43 14.63
N LEU A 59 8.03 -5.69 15.85
CA LEU A 59 7.83 -4.65 16.84
C LEU A 59 9.10 -4.49 17.66
N GLU A 60 9.70 -3.31 17.60
CA GLU A 60 10.91 -3.02 18.38
C GLU A 60 10.93 -1.56 18.83
N ASN A 61 11.38 -1.31 20.07
CA ASN A 61 11.53 0.03 20.63
C ASN A 61 10.29 0.92 20.51
N GLY A 62 9.08 0.33 20.52
CA GLY A 62 7.81 1.06 20.37
C GLY A 62 7.45 1.43 18.95
N TYR A 63 8.10 0.84 17.94
CA TYR A 63 7.83 1.07 16.52
C TYR A 63 7.53 -0.25 15.81
N LEU A 64 6.77 -0.19 14.73
CA LEU A 64 6.77 -1.23 13.73
C LEU A 64 7.95 -0.98 12.78
N ARG A 65 8.93 -1.87 12.81
CA ARG A 65 10.02 -1.90 11.84
C ARG A 65 9.73 -2.91 10.74
N ILE A 66 9.72 -2.44 9.50
CA ILE A 66 9.69 -3.29 8.31
C ILE A 66 11.01 -3.12 7.57
N PHE A 67 11.59 -4.23 7.09
CA PHE A 67 12.88 -4.17 6.42
C PHE A 67 12.99 -5.10 5.22
N THR A 68 13.89 -4.75 4.29
CA THR A 68 14.31 -5.58 3.16
C THR A 68 15.79 -5.91 3.30
N ARG A 69 16.16 -7.16 2.96
CA ARG A 69 17.54 -7.62 3.03
C ARG A 69 18.38 -7.06 1.89
N ALA A 70 19.68 -7.00 2.11
CA ALA A 70 20.63 -6.67 1.07
C ALA A 70 20.53 -7.64 -0.13
N ASN A 71 20.67 -7.11 -1.33
CA ASN A 71 20.67 -7.86 -2.60
C ASN A 71 19.45 -8.77 -2.80
N SER A 72 18.28 -8.33 -2.29
CA SER A 72 17.04 -9.10 -2.35
C SER A 72 15.99 -8.44 -3.24
N VAL A 73 14.93 -9.18 -3.49
CA VAL A 73 13.69 -8.69 -4.12
C VAL A 73 12.55 -8.64 -3.11
N ASP A 74 12.90 -8.50 -1.82
CA ASP A 74 11.94 -8.50 -0.73
C ASP A 74 10.87 -7.41 -0.92
N ARG A 75 9.62 -7.78 -0.65
CA ARG A 75 8.44 -6.90 -0.68
C ARG A 75 7.58 -7.22 0.53
N LYS A 76 7.80 -6.51 1.63
CA LYS A 76 7.26 -6.79 2.95
C LYS A 76 6.29 -5.71 3.40
N LYS A 77 5.20 -6.13 4.03
CA LYS A 77 4.12 -5.23 4.46
C LYS A 77 3.30 -5.80 5.60
N VAL A 78 2.60 -4.91 6.27
CA VAL A 78 1.42 -5.22 7.07
C VAL A 78 0.25 -4.41 6.54
N HIS A 79 -0.96 -4.94 6.70
CA HIS A 79 -2.19 -4.22 6.36
C HIS A 79 -3.28 -4.48 7.39
N THR A 80 -4.26 -3.61 7.45
CA THR A 80 -5.42 -3.83 8.32
C THR A 80 -6.20 -5.07 7.88
N VAL A 81 -6.68 -5.86 8.85
CA VAL A 81 -7.57 -7.02 8.60
C VAL A 81 -8.85 -6.56 7.92
N GLU A 82 -9.42 -5.44 8.38
CA GLU A 82 -10.68 -4.90 7.89
C GLU A 82 -10.45 -3.98 6.69
N ARG A 83 -11.27 -4.14 5.65
CA ARG A 83 -11.36 -3.26 4.47
C ARG A 83 -12.64 -2.43 4.54
N ILE A 84 -12.67 -1.48 5.47
CA ILE A 84 -13.87 -0.67 5.76
C ILE A 84 -13.65 0.84 5.65
N TYR A 85 -12.41 1.28 5.47
CA TYR A 85 -12.03 2.70 5.53
C TYR A 85 -12.40 3.40 4.22
N THR A 86 -13.06 4.57 4.32
CA THR A 86 -13.61 5.33 3.19
C THR A 86 -13.14 6.79 3.26
N THR A 87 -14.05 7.79 3.23
CA THR A 87 -13.70 9.19 3.45
C THR A 87 -13.08 9.38 4.81
N GLY A 88 -12.16 10.31 4.92
CA GLY A 88 -11.44 10.59 6.14
C GLY A 88 -9.95 10.81 5.91
N ARG A 89 -9.26 11.11 6.98
CA ARG A 89 -7.81 11.32 6.96
C ARG A 89 -7.08 10.08 7.46
N TYR A 90 -6.22 9.56 6.61
CA TYR A 90 -5.27 8.49 6.88
C TYR A 90 -3.92 9.13 7.17
N THR A 91 -3.33 8.87 8.31
CA THR A 91 -2.06 9.48 8.75
C THR A 91 -1.09 8.40 9.17
N TRP A 92 0.12 8.43 8.63
CA TRP A 92 1.25 7.61 9.05
C TRP A 92 2.35 8.51 9.60
N ARG A 93 2.90 8.21 10.77
CA ARG A 93 4.15 8.80 11.23
C ARG A 93 5.27 7.82 10.94
N THR A 94 6.09 8.14 9.94
CA THR A 94 7.06 7.22 9.36
C THR A 94 8.46 7.83 9.34
N HIS A 95 9.46 7.04 9.73
CA HIS A 95 10.86 7.41 9.58
C HIS A 95 11.41 6.90 8.26
N ILE A 96 11.92 7.82 7.45
CA ILE A 96 12.56 7.56 6.17
C ILE A 96 14.08 7.54 6.37
N PRO A 97 14.76 6.40 6.14
CA PRO A 97 16.20 6.32 6.27
C PRO A 97 16.92 6.96 5.07
N GLN A 98 18.22 7.18 5.21
CA GLN A 98 19.07 7.39 4.06
C GLN A 98 19.20 6.07 3.29
N MET A 99 18.79 6.06 2.03
CA MET A 99 18.95 4.93 1.13
C MET A 99 20.17 5.11 0.22
N GLY A 100 20.69 3.99 -0.29
CA GLY A 100 21.82 4.00 -1.21
C GLY A 100 21.46 4.57 -2.59
N ILE A 101 22.48 5.03 -3.29
CA ILE A 101 22.33 5.59 -4.65
C ILE A 101 21.76 4.54 -5.59
N GLY A 102 20.62 4.85 -6.19
CA GLY A 102 19.93 3.97 -7.15
C GLY A 102 19.24 2.76 -6.53
N ASP A 103 19.14 2.67 -5.20
CA ASP A 103 18.44 1.58 -4.52
C ASP A 103 16.96 1.52 -4.91
N GLN A 104 16.48 0.30 -5.13
CA GLN A 104 15.05 0.01 -5.40
C GLN A 104 14.18 0.05 -4.13
N CYS A 105 14.77 0.21 -2.96
CA CYS A 105 14.02 0.24 -1.72
C CYS A 105 13.04 1.40 -1.69
N SER A 106 11.81 1.12 -1.30
CA SER A 106 10.75 2.06 -1.02
C SER A 106 10.15 1.81 0.35
N VAL A 107 9.88 2.89 1.09
CA VAL A 107 9.05 2.88 2.30
C VAL A 107 7.67 3.37 1.89
N GLY A 108 6.67 2.50 2.00
CA GLY A 108 5.30 2.74 1.54
C GLY A 108 4.32 3.01 2.67
N SER A 109 3.44 4.00 2.46
CA SER A 109 2.30 4.36 3.30
C SER A 109 1.10 4.55 2.38
N TRP A 110 0.19 3.59 2.34
CA TRP A 110 -0.79 3.53 1.27
C TRP A 110 -2.11 2.88 1.68
N ILE A 111 -3.13 3.06 0.84
CA ILE A 111 -4.44 2.44 0.98
C ILE A 111 -4.81 1.68 -0.29
N TYR A 112 -5.46 0.53 -0.13
CA TYR A 112 -5.67 -0.42 -1.21
C TYR A 112 -7.04 -1.10 -1.14
N HIS A 113 -7.71 -1.18 -2.27
CA HIS A 113 -8.89 -2.01 -2.48
C HIS A 113 -8.58 -3.16 -3.43
N ASP A 114 -8.04 -2.86 -4.60
CA ASP A 114 -7.57 -3.78 -5.64
C ASP A 114 -6.53 -3.07 -6.53
N ASP A 115 -5.98 -3.78 -7.52
CA ASP A 115 -4.92 -3.27 -8.41
C ASP A 115 -5.33 -2.04 -9.27
N GLN A 116 -6.59 -1.65 -9.24
CA GLN A 116 -7.11 -0.46 -9.93
C GLN A 116 -7.51 0.65 -8.96
N HIS A 117 -7.52 0.38 -7.65
CA HIS A 117 -7.93 1.31 -6.61
C HIS A 117 -6.90 1.31 -5.47
N GLU A 118 -5.75 1.90 -5.75
CA GLU A 118 -4.61 2.04 -4.83
C GLU A 118 -4.15 3.50 -4.83
N LEU A 119 -3.89 4.04 -3.64
CA LEU A 119 -3.48 5.42 -3.42
C LEU A 119 -2.27 5.42 -2.49
N ASP A 120 -1.12 5.91 -3.00
CA ASP A 120 0.18 5.63 -2.40
C ASP A 120 0.96 6.87 -2.01
N PHE A 121 1.73 6.71 -0.94
CA PHE A 121 3.07 7.28 -0.83
C PHE A 121 4.09 6.15 -0.97
N GLU A 122 5.02 6.30 -1.90
CA GLU A 122 6.20 5.45 -2.03
C GLU A 122 7.46 6.31 -1.96
N VAL A 123 8.32 6.04 -0.98
CA VAL A 123 9.49 6.88 -0.69
C VAL A 123 10.78 6.09 -0.84
N GLY A 124 11.65 6.55 -1.73
CA GLY A 124 12.93 5.92 -2.00
C GLY A 124 14.00 6.89 -2.48
N TYR A 125 15.16 6.36 -2.88
CA TYR A 125 16.21 7.23 -3.42
C TYR A 125 15.75 7.95 -4.69
N GLY A 126 14.96 7.30 -5.52
CA GLY A 126 14.49 7.82 -6.79
C GLY A 126 15.49 7.60 -7.94
N LYS A 127 14.95 7.46 -9.17
CA LYS A 127 15.78 7.34 -10.37
C LYS A 127 16.53 8.62 -10.67
N ASP A 128 17.71 8.51 -11.25
CA ASP A 128 18.58 9.63 -11.64
C ASP A 128 17.86 10.70 -12.49
N THR A 129 16.97 10.28 -13.39
CA THR A 129 16.18 11.18 -14.23
C THR A 129 15.28 12.07 -13.38
N VAL A 130 14.51 11.48 -12.46
CA VAL A 130 13.59 12.19 -11.56
C VAL A 130 14.37 13.10 -10.61
N ARG A 131 15.48 12.60 -10.04
CA ARG A 131 16.34 13.39 -9.15
C ARG A 131 16.91 14.64 -9.84
N LYS A 132 17.34 14.50 -11.11
CA LYS A 132 17.84 15.63 -11.91
C LYS A 132 16.76 16.67 -12.18
N GLU A 133 15.56 16.24 -12.55
CA GLU A 133 14.40 17.10 -12.80
C GLU A 133 14.02 17.91 -11.54
N LEU A 134 14.07 17.27 -10.37
CA LEU A 134 13.73 17.88 -9.09
C LEU A 134 14.90 18.61 -8.42
N ASN A 135 16.11 18.55 -8.97
CA ASN A 135 17.34 19.06 -8.35
C ASN A 135 17.59 18.50 -6.94
N ALA A 136 17.28 17.21 -6.73
CA ALA A 136 17.43 16.56 -5.44
C ALA A 136 18.90 16.41 -5.03
N ALA A 137 19.24 16.78 -3.81
CA ALA A 137 20.57 16.60 -3.24
C ALA A 137 20.83 15.11 -2.90
N PRO A 138 22.10 14.65 -2.85
CA PRO A 138 22.43 13.24 -2.61
C PRO A 138 21.86 12.64 -1.32
N ASN A 139 21.61 13.47 -0.30
CA ASN A 139 21.06 13.08 1.00
C ASN A 139 19.54 13.32 1.13
N GLU A 140 18.87 13.59 0.02
CA GLU A 140 17.41 13.72 -0.03
C GLU A 140 16.80 12.49 -0.69
N MET A 141 15.54 12.21 -0.33
CA MET A 141 14.73 11.12 -0.88
C MET A 141 13.63 11.68 -1.77
N ILE A 142 13.06 10.83 -2.60
CA ILE A 142 11.92 11.18 -3.45
C ILE A 142 10.69 10.47 -2.90
N ALA A 143 9.65 11.24 -2.57
CA ALA A 143 8.32 10.72 -2.24
C ALA A 143 7.44 10.83 -3.49
N TYR A 144 6.87 9.71 -3.91
CA TYR A 144 5.91 9.63 -4.99
C TYR A 144 4.50 9.57 -4.39
N MET A 145 3.62 10.42 -4.88
CA MET A 145 2.19 10.42 -4.57
C MET A 145 1.48 9.86 -5.79
N THR A 146 0.95 8.64 -5.66
CA THR A 146 0.43 7.90 -6.81
C THR A 146 -1.03 7.51 -6.62
N SER A 147 -1.83 7.68 -7.66
CA SER A 147 -3.11 7.02 -7.86
C SER A 147 -2.96 5.98 -8.95
N GLN A 148 -3.08 4.69 -8.60
CA GLN A 148 -3.13 3.58 -9.56
C GLN A 148 -4.51 3.47 -10.22
N ALA A 149 -5.51 4.14 -9.65
CA ALA A 149 -6.85 4.24 -10.19
C ALA A 149 -6.92 5.21 -11.39
N TYR A 150 -8.03 5.17 -12.11
CA TYR A 150 -8.30 6.17 -13.12
C TYR A 150 -8.83 7.48 -12.49
N PRO A 151 -8.24 8.64 -12.82
CA PRO A 151 -7.09 8.82 -13.71
C PRO A 151 -5.77 8.44 -13.01
N PHE A 152 -4.89 7.72 -13.72
CA PHE A 152 -3.55 7.45 -13.21
C PHE A 152 -2.78 8.77 -13.03
N SER A 153 -2.15 8.92 -11.87
CA SER A 153 -1.28 10.06 -11.56
C SER A 153 -0.14 9.61 -10.67
N SER A 154 1.06 10.10 -10.91
CA SER A 154 2.21 9.90 -10.03
C SER A 154 3.04 11.17 -10.00
N VAL A 155 3.08 11.85 -8.85
CA VAL A 155 3.76 13.13 -8.68
C VAL A 155 4.89 12.97 -7.66
N PRO A 156 6.15 13.12 -8.09
CA PRO A 156 7.30 13.05 -7.19
C PRO A 156 7.60 14.40 -6.55
N VAL A 157 8.03 14.37 -5.26
CA VAL A 157 8.55 15.54 -4.53
C VAL A 157 9.80 15.16 -3.75
N VAL A 158 10.69 16.13 -3.52
CA VAL A 158 11.88 15.96 -2.71
C VAL A 158 11.52 16.07 -1.23
N ILE A 159 12.01 15.15 -0.41
CA ILE A 159 11.92 15.21 1.05
C ILE A 159 13.29 14.93 1.69
N LYS A 160 13.45 15.31 2.94
CA LYS A 160 14.64 14.95 3.74
C LYS A 160 14.48 13.55 4.32
N THR A 161 15.55 12.98 4.82
CA THR A 161 15.50 11.80 5.68
C THR A 161 15.01 12.18 7.08
N GLY A 162 14.46 11.21 7.83
CA GLY A 162 13.95 11.43 9.19
C GLY A 162 12.47 11.14 9.33
N TRP A 163 11.88 11.65 10.39
CA TRP A 163 10.46 11.47 10.69
C TRP A 163 9.60 12.43 9.89
N HIS A 164 8.55 11.87 9.24
CA HIS A 164 7.54 12.62 8.50
C HIS A 164 6.13 12.16 8.89
N LEU A 165 5.16 13.04 8.68
CA LEU A 165 3.75 12.68 8.62
C LEU A 165 3.36 12.59 7.14
N PHE A 166 3.00 11.38 6.70
CA PHE A 166 2.36 11.16 5.40
C PHE A 166 0.87 11.08 5.62
N GLU A 167 0.09 11.83 4.85
CA GLU A 167 -1.34 11.87 5.03
C GLU A 167 -2.05 11.77 3.68
N ILE A 168 -3.06 10.91 3.63
CA ILE A 168 -4.04 10.85 2.54
C ILE A 168 -5.37 11.34 3.12
N ASP A 169 -5.89 12.42 2.56
CA ASP A 169 -7.18 12.98 2.95
C ASP A 169 -8.19 12.74 1.83
N LEU A 170 -9.20 11.90 2.09
CA LEU A 170 -10.28 11.57 1.16
C LEU A 170 -11.56 12.28 1.54
N THR A 171 -12.01 13.21 0.72
CA THR A 171 -13.34 13.83 0.79
C THR A 171 -14.20 13.39 -0.41
N LEU A 172 -15.46 13.75 -0.43
CA LEU A 172 -16.32 13.57 -1.60
C LEU A 172 -16.54 14.89 -2.35
N LYS A 173 -16.36 14.84 -3.66
CA LYS A 173 -16.70 15.90 -4.56
C LYS A 173 -17.50 15.34 -5.74
N ASN A 174 -18.74 15.77 -5.89
CA ASN A 174 -19.68 15.23 -6.88
C ASN A 174 -19.92 13.71 -6.77
N GLY A 175 -19.91 13.16 -5.54
CA GLY A 175 -20.13 11.74 -5.28
C GLY A 175 -18.90 10.84 -5.39
N ASN A 176 -17.80 11.32 -5.96
CA ASN A 176 -16.55 10.60 -6.09
C ASN A 176 -15.50 11.11 -5.10
N TYR A 177 -14.49 10.29 -4.81
CA TYR A 177 -13.39 10.72 -3.94
C TYR A 177 -12.61 11.86 -4.57
N TYR A 178 -12.28 12.82 -3.73
CA TYR A 178 -11.28 13.85 -3.98
C TYR A 178 -10.17 13.64 -2.97
N ILE A 179 -8.99 13.33 -3.46
CA ILE A 179 -7.83 13.04 -2.64
C ILE A 179 -6.90 14.24 -2.53
N THR A 180 -6.40 14.50 -1.33
CA THR A 180 -5.27 15.39 -1.06
C THR A 180 -4.17 14.59 -0.38
N TRP A 181 -2.98 14.58 -0.96
CA TRP A 181 -1.76 14.07 -0.31
C TRP A 181 -1.06 15.20 0.44
N LEU A 182 -0.77 14.96 1.72
CA LEU A 182 -0.04 15.93 2.55
C LEU A 182 1.24 15.27 3.11
N ILE A 183 2.30 16.05 3.19
CA ILE A 183 3.54 15.69 3.89
C ILE A 183 3.80 16.76 4.93
N ASP A 184 3.94 16.35 6.20
CA ASP A 184 4.13 17.25 7.34
C ASP A 184 3.05 18.33 7.44
N ASN A 185 1.79 17.94 7.25
CA ASN A 185 0.58 18.77 7.22
C ASN A 185 0.50 19.77 6.02
N GLU A 186 1.44 19.71 5.08
CA GLU A 186 1.41 20.57 3.90
C GLU A 186 0.84 19.83 2.69
N PRO A 187 -0.22 20.31 2.03
CA PRO A 187 -0.72 19.74 0.78
C PRO A 187 0.37 19.77 -0.30
N LYS A 188 0.59 18.63 -0.95
CA LYS A 188 1.57 18.47 -2.02
C LYS A 188 0.93 18.14 -3.37
N HIS A 189 -0.17 17.40 -3.37
CA HIS A 189 -0.90 17.04 -4.59
C HIS A 189 -2.37 16.81 -4.29
N GLU A 190 -3.23 17.08 -5.27
CA GLU A 190 -4.66 16.87 -5.21
C GLU A 190 -5.16 16.25 -6.53
N LEU A 191 -6.17 15.38 -6.43
CA LEU A 191 -6.74 14.72 -7.60
C LEU A 191 -8.22 14.39 -7.39
N GLN A 192 -9.06 14.62 -8.40
CA GLN A 192 -10.42 14.10 -8.47
C GLN A 192 -10.37 12.67 -9.01
N LEU A 193 -10.89 11.71 -8.25
CA LEU A 193 -11.01 10.31 -8.68
C LEU A 193 -12.36 10.07 -9.39
N GLU A 194 -12.48 8.92 -10.07
CA GLU A 194 -13.71 8.53 -10.77
C GLU A 194 -14.52 7.46 -10.04
N PHE A 195 -14.20 7.20 -8.76
CA PHE A 195 -14.90 6.28 -7.88
C PHE A 195 -15.12 6.91 -6.49
N GLY A 196 -16.02 6.35 -5.69
CA GLY A 196 -16.45 6.92 -4.40
C GLY A 196 -16.57 5.89 -3.28
N LYS A 197 -17.46 6.14 -2.31
CA LYS A 197 -17.58 5.38 -1.04
C LYS A 197 -17.96 3.89 -1.20
N ASP A 198 -18.35 3.44 -2.35
CA ASP A 198 -18.52 2.02 -2.69
C ASP A 198 -17.18 1.27 -2.74
N ILE A 199 -16.06 2.00 -2.86
CA ILE A 199 -14.70 1.47 -2.75
C ILE A 199 -14.16 1.81 -1.35
N ALA A 200 -14.09 0.82 -0.48
CA ALA A 200 -13.44 0.91 0.83
C ALA A 200 -12.04 0.29 0.77
N PHE A 201 -11.14 0.73 1.66
CA PHE A 201 -9.73 0.40 1.61
C PHE A 201 -9.27 -0.41 2.82
N HIS A 202 -8.21 -1.21 2.63
CA HIS A 202 -7.23 -1.55 3.65
C HIS A 202 -6.20 -0.44 3.80
N ILE A 203 -5.57 -0.35 4.96
CA ILE A 203 -4.46 0.58 5.23
C ILE A 203 -3.18 -0.24 5.31
N PHE A 204 -2.11 0.21 4.66
CA PHE A 204 -0.85 -0.51 4.53
C PHE A 204 0.34 0.27 5.09
N CYS A 205 1.31 -0.47 5.62
CA CYS A 205 2.68 -0.05 5.86
C CYS A 205 3.60 -1.05 5.15
N SER A 206 4.55 -0.59 4.36
CA SER A 206 5.44 -1.48 3.60
C SER A 206 6.89 -1.01 3.53
N VAL A 207 7.80 -1.95 3.29
CA VAL A 207 9.13 -1.69 2.76
C VAL A 207 9.38 -2.71 1.65
N GLU A 208 9.58 -2.22 0.44
CA GLU A 208 9.60 -3.04 -0.76
C GLU A 208 10.74 -2.64 -1.69
N ASN A 209 11.32 -3.61 -2.41
CA ASN A 209 12.23 -3.33 -3.51
C ASN A 209 11.44 -3.20 -4.81
N LEU A 210 11.25 -1.96 -5.29
CA LEU A 210 10.40 -1.60 -6.43
C LEU A 210 11.23 -1.04 -7.59
N LYS A 211 11.14 -1.69 -8.75
CA LYS A 211 11.93 -1.31 -9.95
C LYS A 211 11.63 0.09 -10.47
N PHE A 212 10.50 0.67 -10.14
CA PHE A 212 10.19 2.04 -10.57
C PHE A 212 10.88 3.09 -9.69
N ILE A 213 11.27 2.73 -8.46
CA ILE A 213 11.96 3.59 -7.49
C ILE A 213 13.46 3.71 -7.80
N GLY A 214 14.12 2.61 -8.17
CA GLY A 214 15.56 2.61 -8.36
C GLY A 214 16.02 1.68 -9.48
N GLU A 215 17.32 1.71 -9.76
CA GLU A 215 17.95 0.98 -10.87
C GLU A 215 18.44 -0.41 -10.45
N GLN A 216 18.71 -0.61 -9.15
CA GLN A 216 19.32 -1.84 -8.65
C GLN A 216 18.77 -2.25 -7.28
N PRO A 217 18.76 -3.55 -6.95
CA PRO A 217 18.50 -4.00 -5.58
C PRO A 217 19.45 -3.33 -4.59
N ALA A 218 18.93 -2.93 -3.44
CA ALA A 218 19.72 -2.30 -2.40
C ALA A 218 20.87 -3.23 -1.95
N GLN A 219 22.08 -2.69 -1.84
CA GLN A 219 23.26 -3.47 -1.42
C GLN A 219 23.37 -3.63 0.09
N GLN A 220 22.55 -2.92 0.83
CA GLN A 220 22.45 -2.99 2.29
C GLN A 220 21.01 -3.26 2.68
N GLU A 221 20.81 -3.69 3.92
CA GLU A 221 19.47 -3.74 4.51
C GLU A 221 18.90 -2.32 4.58
N ASN A 222 17.66 -2.16 4.15
CA ASN A 222 16.91 -0.92 4.33
C ASN A 222 15.68 -1.19 5.20
N SER A 223 15.28 -0.21 6.01
CA SER A 223 14.10 -0.34 6.87
C SER A 223 13.34 0.97 7.00
N GLY A 224 12.01 0.89 7.05
CA GLY A 224 11.14 1.95 7.52
C GLY A 224 10.72 1.69 8.96
N LEU A 225 10.57 2.76 9.77
CA LEU A 225 9.96 2.68 11.09
C LEU A 225 8.64 3.42 11.08
N PHE A 226 7.59 2.78 11.58
CA PHE A 226 6.25 3.37 11.72
C PHE A 226 5.95 3.53 13.21
N ASP A 227 5.73 4.77 13.65
CA ASP A 227 5.43 5.11 15.05
C ASP A 227 3.96 4.89 15.33
N PHE A 228 3.10 5.44 14.48
CA PHE A 228 1.68 5.20 14.52
C PHE A 228 1.06 5.27 13.12
N VAL A 229 -0.12 4.66 13.01
CA VAL A 229 -1.08 4.89 11.92
C VAL A 229 -2.38 5.35 12.56
N ARG A 230 -3.01 6.36 11.96
CA ARG A 230 -4.30 6.89 12.41
C ARG A 230 -5.25 7.02 11.23
N TYR A 231 -6.49 6.65 11.46
CA TYR A 231 -7.61 6.97 10.60
C TYR A 231 -8.61 7.83 11.36
N THR A 232 -8.97 8.97 10.80
CA THR A 232 -9.99 9.88 11.33
C THR A 232 -11.06 10.08 10.29
N TYR A 233 -12.25 9.51 10.54
CA TYR A 233 -13.40 9.67 9.65
C TYR A 233 -13.85 11.13 9.59
N HIS A 234 -14.15 11.60 8.38
CA HIS A 234 -14.95 12.81 8.13
C HIS A 234 -15.64 12.66 6.75
N ASP A 235 -16.67 13.48 6.49
CA ASP A 235 -17.38 13.50 5.19
C ASP A 235 -16.66 14.37 4.16
#